data_ecc2fd71825a0aef0601a61b1504c274
#
_entry.id   ecc2fd71825a0aef0601a61b1504c274
#
_cell.length_a   1.000
_cell.length_b   1.000
_cell.length_c   1.000
_cell.angle_alpha   90.00
_cell.angle_beta   90.00
_cell.angle_gamma   90.00
#
_symmetry.space_group_name_H-M   'P 1'
#
loop_
_entity.id
_entity.type
_entity.pdbx_description
1 polymer ?
#
loop_
_entity_poly.entity_id
_entity_poly.type
_entity_poly.pdbx_seq_one_letter_code
_entity_poly.pdbx_strand_id
1 'polypeptide(L)'
;LNRREPPLFPNFKHLPVAYHGRASSVTISGAPCRRPWGQIVRPGADGPSFEPARMLDYEMEIGAYVGVGNPMGYPIPLAEADQRLFGLCLLNDWSARDIQGWEMAPLGPFLSKSFMTSVSPWVVTMEALAPFRMAAANRGADAPALSPHLNDPTDRLDGGLDVTVDVYLLSERMRADGLDPALRSRGYFRKNYWTVFQMMAHHASNGCNLQTGDLYGSGTVSGPSREEMGCLLEITDRGALT
;
A
#
# COMPACT_ATOMS: atom_id res chain seq x y z
N LEU A 1 -4.99 13.96 10.71
CA LEU A 1 -3.95 13.27 11.50
C LEU A 1 -2.89 14.31 11.82
N ASN A 2 -2.78 14.80 13.07
CA ASN A 2 -1.67 15.67 13.44
C ASN A 2 -0.36 14.96 13.10
N ARG A 3 0.55 15.63 12.39
CA ARG A 3 1.92 15.14 12.26
C ARG A 3 2.44 14.89 13.65
N ARG A 4 2.64 13.61 13.99
CA ARG A 4 3.36 13.27 15.20
C ARG A 4 4.84 13.55 14.95
N GLU A 5 5.48 14.11 15.93
CA GLU A 5 6.93 14.10 16.01
C GLU A 5 7.34 12.95 16.94
N PRO A 6 7.98 11.90 16.43
CA PRO A 6 8.40 11.64 15.04
C PRO A 6 7.22 11.27 14.11
N PRO A 7 7.34 11.46 12.78
CA PRO A 7 6.23 11.26 11.82
C PRO A 7 5.77 9.81 11.67
N LEU A 8 6.62 8.85 12.00
CA LEU A 8 6.31 7.43 11.94
C LEU A 8 5.86 6.92 13.31
N PHE A 9 4.92 5.95 13.31
CA PHE A 9 4.60 5.22 14.53
C PHE A 9 5.84 4.45 15.03
N PRO A 10 6.02 4.29 16.36
CA PRO A 10 7.21 3.60 16.93
C PRO A 10 7.41 2.18 16.38
N ASN A 11 6.33 1.47 16.06
CA ASN A 11 6.36 0.12 15.53
C ASN A 11 6.68 0.01 14.04
N PHE A 12 6.64 1.10 13.27
CA PHE A 12 6.85 1.06 11.81
C PHE A 12 8.21 0.46 11.41
N LYS A 13 9.29 0.82 12.12
CA LYS A 13 10.64 0.33 11.83
C LYS A 13 10.88 -1.12 12.28
N HIS A 14 9.95 -1.72 13.02
CA HIS A 14 10.01 -3.08 13.54
C HIS A 14 9.11 -4.05 12.80
N LEU A 15 8.00 -3.57 12.25
CA LEU A 15 6.94 -4.36 11.65
C LEU A 15 6.63 -3.87 10.24
N PRO A 16 6.59 -4.75 9.22
CA PRO A 16 5.96 -4.44 7.95
C PRO A 16 4.43 -4.40 8.13
N VAL A 17 3.91 -3.22 8.51
CA VAL A 17 2.50 -3.04 8.82
C VAL A 17 1.68 -3.08 7.54
N ALA A 18 0.75 -4.01 7.47
CA ALA A 18 -0.30 -4.07 6.48
C ALA A 18 -1.62 -4.36 7.16
N TYR A 19 -2.71 -3.92 6.57
CA TYR A 19 -4.03 -4.40 6.95
C TYR A 19 -4.61 -5.20 5.79
N HIS A 20 -5.61 -6.02 6.06
CA HIS A 20 -6.28 -6.77 5.02
C HIS A 20 -7.67 -6.21 4.76
N GLY A 21 -7.95 -5.97 3.48
CA GLY A 21 -9.24 -5.54 3.00
C GLY A 21 -10.16 -6.73 2.69
N ARG A 22 -11.35 -6.42 2.20
CA ARG A 22 -12.32 -7.43 1.77
C ARG A 22 -12.04 -7.85 0.33
N ALA A 23 -11.89 -9.15 0.07
CA ALA A 23 -11.69 -9.68 -1.28
C ALA A 23 -12.88 -9.34 -2.22
N SER A 24 -14.11 -9.27 -1.69
CA SER A 24 -15.32 -8.97 -2.48
C SER A 24 -15.36 -7.55 -3.08
N SER A 25 -14.54 -6.63 -2.60
CA SER A 25 -14.43 -5.26 -3.11
C SER A 25 -13.13 -5.00 -3.89
N VAL A 26 -12.34 -6.05 -4.14
CA VAL A 26 -11.20 -5.99 -5.07
C VAL A 26 -11.74 -6.13 -6.48
N THR A 27 -11.47 -5.13 -7.33
CA THR A 27 -11.95 -5.11 -8.71
C THR A 27 -10.82 -4.83 -9.68
N ILE A 28 -11.02 -5.23 -10.94
CA ILE A 28 -10.08 -4.92 -12.02
C ILE A 28 -10.19 -3.45 -12.41
N SER A 29 -9.08 -2.83 -12.76
CA SER A 29 -8.97 -1.46 -13.27
C SER A 29 -9.95 -1.20 -14.42
N GLY A 30 -10.54 -0.01 -14.42
CA GLY A 30 -11.61 0.40 -15.35
C GLY A 30 -13.00 0.40 -14.73
N ALA A 31 -13.22 -0.32 -13.63
CA ALA A 31 -14.46 -0.21 -12.87
C ALA A 31 -14.57 1.17 -12.18
N PRO A 32 -15.74 1.83 -12.24
CA PRO A 32 -15.92 3.13 -11.61
C PRO A 32 -15.95 3.00 -10.08
N CYS A 33 -15.14 3.80 -9.41
CA CYS A 33 -15.18 3.94 -7.97
C CYS A 33 -16.32 4.86 -7.56
N ARG A 34 -17.31 4.33 -6.84
CA ARG A 34 -18.39 5.13 -6.27
C ARG A 34 -17.95 5.74 -4.95
N ARG A 35 -18.23 7.03 -4.78
CA ARG A 35 -17.96 7.74 -3.53
C ARG A 35 -18.67 7.05 -2.36
N PRO A 36 -17.95 6.58 -1.33
CA PRO A 36 -18.57 5.88 -0.21
C PRO A 36 -19.29 6.82 0.73
N TRP A 37 -20.23 6.29 1.48
CA TRP A 37 -20.89 6.94 2.61
C TRP A 37 -20.28 6.42 3.92
N GLY A 38 -20.20 7.28 4.92
CA GLY A 38 -19.72 6.88 6.24
C GLY A 38 -19.93 7.96 7.29
N GLN A 39 -19.50 7.67 8.51
CA GLN A 39 -19.51 8.63 9.59
C GLN A 39 -18.30 9.56 9.46
N ILE A 40 -18.57 10.86 9.50
CA ILE A 40 -17.56 11.92 9.36
C ILE A 40 -17.77 12.92 10.49
N VAL A 41 -16.71 13.24 11.23
CA VAL A 41 -16.74 14.32 12.23
C VAL A 41 -16.22 15.60 11.59
N ARG A 42 -17.10 16.61 11.53
CA ARG A 42 -16.71 17.92 11.01
C ARG A 42 -16.04 18.77 12.09
N PRO A 43 -15.17 19.69 11.72
CA PRO A 43 -14.62 20.65 12.67
C PRO A 43 -15.74 21.37 13.42
N GLY A 44 -15.68 21.37 14.77
CA GLY A 44 -16.66 22.02 15.62
C GLY A 44 -18.01 21.29 15.81
N ALA A 45 -18.14 20.06 15.27
CA ALA A 45 -19.34 19.25 15.48
C ALA A 45 -19.24 18.46 16.79
N ASP A 46 -20.39 18.27 17.49
CA ASP A 46 -20.48 17.50 18.73
C ASP A 46 -20.43 15.98 18.50
N GLY A 47 -20.53 15.54 17.22
CA GLY A 47 -20.51 14.12 16.86
C GLY A 47 -20.49 13.88 15.36
N PRO A 48 -20.43 12.61 14.91
CA PRO A 48 -20.39 12.28 13.51
C PRO A 48 -21.73 12.47 12.81
N SER A 49 -21.67 12.89 11.53
CA SER A 49 -22.78 12.80 10.58
C SER A 49 -22.56 11.65 9.60
N PHE A 50 -23.62 10.98 9.13
CA PHE A 50 -23.54 9.99 8.09
C PHE A 50 -23.80 10.64 6.72
N GLU A 51 -22.75 10.73 5.91
CA GLU A 51 -22.78 11.46 4.65
C GLU A 51 -21.78 10.90 3.63
N PRO A 52 -21.84 11.33 2.33
CA PRO A 52 -20.84 10.95 1.34
C PRO A 52 -19.47 11.50 1.72
N ALA A 53 -18.43 10.68 1.57
CA ALA A 53 -17.04 11.13 1.78
C ALA A 53 -16.71 12.32 0.88
N ARG A 54 -16.04 13.32 1.43
CA ARG A 54 -15.59 14.53 0.72
C ARG A 54 -14.14 14.47 0.31
N MET A 55 -13.37 13.63 1.01
CA MET A 55 -11.92 13.46 0.83
C MET A 55 -11.61 12.09 0.25
N LEU A 56 -12.09 11.84 -0.99
CA LEU A 56 -11.74 10.63 -1.71
C LEU A 56 -10.32 10.75 -2.26
N ASP A 57 -9.51 9.73 -2.01
CA ASP A 57 -8.10 9.67 -2.36
C ASP A 57 -7.74 8.32 -2.98
N TYR A 58 -6.62 8.27 -3.68
CA TYR A 58 -5.97 7.04 -4.14
C TYR A 58 -4.74 6.75 -3.29
N GLU A 59 -4.31 5.50 -3.26
CA GLU A 59 -2.99 5.11 -2.79
C GLU A 59 -2.30 4.27 -3.86
N MET A 60 -1.16 4.77 -4.35
CA MET A 60 -0.34 4.08 -5.33
C MET A 60 0.43 2.96 -4.66
N GLU A 61 0.13 1.71 -5.03
CA GLU A 61 0.72 0.52 -4.41
C GLU A 61 1.15 -0.53 -5.43
N ILE A 62 1.96 -1.47 -4.95
CA ILE A 62 2.23 -2.74 -5.61
C ILE A 62 1.42 -3.82 -4.90
N GLY A 63 0.63 -4.56 -5.65
CA GLY A 63 -0.05 -5.76 -5.19
C GLY A 63 0.81 -7.00 -5.44
N ALA A 64 0.86 -7.92 -4.48
CA ALA A 64 1.60 -9.17 -4.60
C ALA A 64 0.68 -10.38 -4.43
N TYR A 65 0.68 -11.27 -5.42
CA TYR A 65 -0.11 -12.49 -5.40
C TYR A 65 0.66 -13.68 -4.84
N VAL A 66 0.03 -14.40 -3.93
CA VAL A 66 0.56 -15.65 -3.39
C VAL A 66 0.41 -16.75 -4.43
N GLY A 67 1.52 -17.41 -4.77
CA GLY A 67 1.55 -18.60 -5.65
C GLY A 67 1.38 -19.89 -4.88
N VAL A 68 2.20 -20.08 -3.85
CA VAL A 68 2.18 -21.28 -3.01
C VAL A 68 1.97 -20.86 -1.55
N GLY A 69 0.83 -21.21 -1.00
CA GLY A 69 0.49 -20.91 0.40
C GLY A 69 1.23 -21.81 1.40
N ASN A 70 0.83 -21.69 2.67
CA ASN A 70 1.35 -22.48 3.79
C ASN A 70 0.20 -23.16 4.55
N PRO A 71 0.43 -24.33 5.16
CA PRO A 71 -0.55 -24.94 6.06
C PRO A 71 -0.78 -24.05 7.30
N MET A 72 -2.00 -24.06 7.83
CA MET A 72 -2.32 -23.37 9.09
C MET A 72 -1.41 -23.83 10.23
N GLY A 73 -0.88 -22.88 10.98
CA GLY A 73 0.04 -23.14 12.10
C GLY A 73 1.52 -23.21 11.70
N TYR A 74 1.85 -23.18 10.40
CA TYR A 74 3.24 -23.23 9.92
C TYR A 74 3.62 -21.89 9.28
N PRO A 75 4.58 -21.14 9.84
CA PRO A 75 5.03 -19.88 9.23
C PRO A 75 5.74 -20.09 7.89
N ILE A 76 5.82 -19.04 7.09
CA ILE A 76 6.68 -18.98 5.90
C ILE A 76 8.02 -18.36 6.31
N PRO A 77 9.14 -19.12 6.28
CA PRO A 77 10.47 -18.53 6.47
C PRO A 77 10.78 -17.52 5.36
N LEU A 78 11.48 -16.42 5.70
CA LEU A 78 11.87 -15.40 4.71
C LEU A 78 12.69 -16.01 3.55
N ALA A 79 13.56 -16.95 3.84
CA ALA A 79 14.35 -17.67 2.83
C ALA A 79 13.52 -18.45 1.79
N GLU A 80 12.24 -18.73 2.09
CA GLU A 80 11.32 -19.43 1.18
C GLU A 80 10.30 -18.48 0.52
N ALA A 81 10.19 -17.22 0.97
CA ALA A 81 9.13 -16.30 0.55
C ALA A 81 9.17 -16.02 -0.96
N ASP A 82 10.36 -15.95 -1.56
CA ASP A 82 10.54 -15.74 -3.00
C ASP A 82 9.85 -16.84 -3.84
N GLN A 83 10.01 -18.10 -3.44
CA GLN A 83 9.44 -19.25 -4.15
C GLN A 83 7.91 -19.36 -3.97
N ARG A 84 7.32 -18.53 -3.08
CA ARG A 84 5.90 -18.59 -2.76
C ARG A 84 5.10 -17.46 -3.39
N LEU A 85 5.75 -16.43 -3.91
CA LEU A 85 5.11 -15.37 -4.67
C LEU A 85 4.94 -15.78 -6.14
N PHE A 86 3.74 -15.56 -6.67
CA PHE A 86 3.46 -15.75 -8.09
C PHE A 86 3.94 -14.55 -8.92
N GLY A 87 3.62 -13.34 -8.50
CA GLY A 87 3.93 -12.13 -9.24
C GLY A 87 3.31 -10.88 -8.63
N LEU A 88 3.57 -9.77 -9.30
CA LEU A 88 3.15 -8.44 -8.87
C LEU A 88 2.19 -7.80 -9.87
N CYS A 89 1.33 -6.93 -9.35
CA CYS A 89 0.43 -6.08 -10.14
C CYS A 89 0.43 -4.65 -9.60
N LEU A 90 -0.08 -3.70 -10.37
CA LEU A 90 -0.41 -2.38 -9.84
C LEU A 90 -1.68 -2.47 -8.99
N LEU A 91 -1.70 -1.76 -7.88
CA LEU A 91 -2.82 -1.70 -6.97
C LEU A 91 -3.10 -0.25 -6.59
N ASN A 92 -4.36 0.10 -6.54
CA ASN A 92 -4.84 1.37 -5.99
C ASN A 92 -5.78 1.06 -4.82
N ASP A 93 -5.36 1.43 -3.61
CA ASP A 93 -6.16 1.31 -2.40
C ASP A 93 -6.96 2.60 -2.18
N TRP A 94 -8.18 2.63 -2.74
CA TRP A 94 -9.06 3.78 -2.63
C TRP A 94 -9.36 4.11 -1.17
N SER A 95 -9.27 5.39 -0.82
CA SER A 95 -9.32 5.86 0.56
C SER A 95 -10.29 7.02 0.73
N ALA A 96 -11.19 6.91 1.71
CA ALA A 96 -12.05 8.01 2.14
C ALA A 96 -11.45 8.62 3.41
N ARG A 97 -10.65 9.68 3.26
CA ARG A 97 -9.78 10.21 4.34
C ARG A 97 -10.54 10.80 5.52
N ASP A 98 -11.68 11.40 5.28
CA ASP A 98 -12.55 11.94 6.32
C ASP A 98 -13.23 10.84 7.16
N ILE A 99 -13.68 9.75 6.53
CA ILE A 99 -14.15 8.54 7.23
C ILE A 99 -12.99 7.89 7.99
N GLN A 100 -11.82 7.76 7.35
CA GLN A 100 -10.62 7.19 7.96
C GLN A 100 -10.21 7.93 9.24
N GLY A 101 -10.25 9.26 9.22
CA GLY A 101 -9.88 10.08 10.37
C GLY A 101 -10.72 9.78 11.61
N TRP A 102 -12.00 9.44 11.43
CA TRP A 102 -12.92 9.09 12.52
C TRP A 102 -12.71 7.65 13.01
N GLU A 103 -12.63 6.69 12.10
CA GLU A 103 -12.61 5.26 12.48
C GLU A 103 -11.21 4.69 12.81
N MET A 104 -10.14 5.49 12.62
CA MET A 104 -8.75 5.00 12.71
C MET A 104 -8.41 4.39 14.07
N ALA A 105 -8.93 4.94 15.16
CA ALA A 105 -8.76 4.41 16.51
C ALA A 105 -10.02 3.63 16.96
N PRO A 106 -9.86 2.49 17.63
CA PRO A 106 -8.59 1.86 18.08
C PRO A 106 -8.01 0.83 17.11
N LEU A 107 -8.74 0.39 16.08
CA LEU A 107 -8.42 -0.83 15.31
C LEU A 107 -7.86 -0.56 13.91
N GLY A 108 -7.80 0.69 13.48
CA GLY A 108 -7.36 1.06 12.14
C GLY A 108 -8.50 1.29 11.15
N PRO A 109 -8.22 1.46 9.86
CA PRO A 109 -9.22 1.76 8.84
C PRO A 109 -10.05 0.53 8.47
N PHE A 110 -11.37 0.74 8.26
CA PHE A 110 -12.32 -0.28 7.81
C PHE A 110 -13.15 0.23 6.63
N LEU A 111 -14.23 0.98 6.90
CA LEU A 111 -15.16 1.46 5.88
C LEU A 111 -14.53 2.51 4.95
N SER A 112 -13.53 3.22 5.43
CA SER A 112 -12.73 4.16 4.64
C SER A 112 -11.91 3.51 3.54
N LYS A 113 -11.73 2.19 3.58
CA LYS A 113 -10.91 1.40 2.66
C LYS A 113 -11.69 0.28 1.98
N SER A 114 -12.55 -0.40 2.72
CA SER A 114 -13.21 -1.63 2.26
C SER A 114 -14.22 -1.44 1.13
N PHE A 115 -14.50 -0.20 0.72
CA PHE A 115 -15.47 0.08 -0.35
C PHE A 115 -14.94 -0.26 -1.75
N MET A 116 -13.64 -0.18 -1.98
CA MET A 116 -13.02 -0.57 -3.26
C MET A 116 -11.49 -0.63 -3.19
N THR A 117 -10.91 -1.67 -3.78
CA THR A 117 -9.51 -1.74 -4.18
C THR A 117 -9.45 -2.05 -5.67
N SER A 118 -8.71 -1.27 -6.46
CA SER A 118 -8.52 -1.54 -7.88
C SER A 118 -7.17 -2.19 -8.13
N VAL A 119 -7.17 -3.24 -8.96
CA VAL A 119 -5.93 -3.93 -9.36
C VAL A 119 -5.79 -3.97 -10.88
N SER A 120 -4.55 -3.96 -11.35
CA SER A 120 -4.26 -4.19 -12.76
C SER A 120 -4.73 -5.60 -13.18
N PRO A 121 -5.29 -5.77 -14.40
CA PRO A 121 -5.56 -7.09 -14.95
C PRO A 121 -4.27 -7.84 -15.34
N TRP A 122 -3.13 -7.15 -15.38
CA TRP A 122 -1.83 -7.71 -15.71
C TRP A 122 -1.07 -8.04 -14.44
N VAL A 123 -0.59 -9.27 -14.37
CA VAL A 123 0.32 -9.75 -13.33
C VAL A 123 1.66 -10.06 -13.99
N VAL A 124 2.73 -9.43 -13.48
CA VAL A 124 4.10 -9.72 -13.92
C VAL A 124 4.66 -10.77 -12.97
N THR A 125 5.02 -11.94 -13.51
CA THR A 125 5.51 -13.05 -12.67
C THR A 125 6.88 -12.75 -12.05
N MET A 126 7.22 -13.44 -10.96
CA MET A 126 8.53 -13.24 -10.30
C MET A 126 9.69 -13.60 -11.23
N GLU A 127 9.54 -14.57 -12.12
CA GLU A 127 10.54 -14.93 -13.13
C GLU A 127 10.75 -13.78 -14.14
N ALA A 128 9.67 -13.12 -14.57
CA ALA A 128 9.76 -11.97 -15.47
C ALA A 128 10.37 -10.74 -14.78
N LEU A 129 10.26 -10.66 -13.44
CA LEU A 129 10.86 -9.60 -12.63
C LEU A 129 12.33 -9.87 -12.27
N ALA A 130 12.88 -11.04 -12.57
CA ALA A 130 14.27 -11.38 -12.25
C ALA A 130 15.30 -10.33 -12.72
N PRO A 131 15.21 -9.73 -13.92
CA PRO A 131 16.14 -8.69 -14.36
C PRO A 131 16.08 -7.39 -13.56
N PHE A 132 15.02 -7.18 -12.78
CA PHE A 132 14.78 -5.98 -11.97
C PHE A 132 15.07 -6.21 -10.49
N ARG A 133 15.60 -7.37 -10.13
CA ARG A 133 16.01 -7.70 -8.76
C ARG A 133 17.24 -6.88 -8.38
N MET A 134 17.28 -6.46 -7.13
CA MET A 134 18.39 -5.68 -6.57
C MET A 134 18.46 -5.83 -5.07
N ALA A 135 19.50 -5.28 -4.47
CA ALA A 135 19.59 -5.23 -3.01
C ALA A 135 18.40 -4.50 -2.39
N ALA A 136 17.93 -5.00 -1.24
CA ALA A 136 16.91 -4.33 -0.45
C ALA A 136 17.36 -2.90 -0.09
N ALA A 137 16.40 -2.00 0.10
CA ALA A 137 16.69 -0.60 0.44
C ALA A 137 17.54 -0.49 1.72
N ASN A 138 18.46 0.49 1.73
CA ASN A 138 19.21 0.81 2.93
C ASN A 138 18.25 1.43 3.97
N ARG A 139 18.17 0.82 5.13
CA ARG A 139 17.26 1.21 6.21
C ARG A 139 17.74 2.41 7.04
N GLY A 140 18.96 2.89 6.79
CA GLY A 140 19.59 3.96 7.54
C GLY A 140 20.32 3.47 8.81
N ALA A 141 21.25 4.30 9.29
CA ALA A 141 22.10 3.95 10.42
C ALA A 141 21.35 3.88 11.77
N ASP A 142 20.21 4.56 11.86
CA ASP A 142 19.33 4.61 13.04
C ASP A 142 18.27 3.50 13.06
N ALA A 143 18.25 2.63 12.03
CA ALA A 143 17.30 1.55 11.97
C ALA A 143 17.59 0.49 13.05
N PRO A 144 16.56 0.01 13.78
CA PRO A 144 16.76 -1.07 14.75
C PRO A 144 17.19 -2.36 14.04
N ALA A 145 17.83 -3.24 14.78
CA ALA A 145 18.16 -4.58 14.30
C ALA A 145 16.87 -5.30 13.84
N LEU A 146 16.96 -6.03 12.74
CA LEU A 146 15.86 -6.85 12.26
C LEU A 146 15.56 -8.00 13.22
N SER A 147 14.29 -8.26 13.46
CA SER A 147 13.86 -9.49 14.10
C SER A 147 14.31 -10.71 13.29
N PRO A 148 14.64 -11.85 13.93
CA PRO A 148 15.20 -13.01 13.22
C PRO A 148 14.40 -13.48 12.02
N HIS A 149 13.05 -13.47 12.10
CA HIS A 149 12.17 -13.88 11.01
C HIS A 149 12.14 -12.91 9.81
N LEU A 150 12.70 -11.71 9.94
CA LEU A 150 12.81 -10.68 8.89
C LEU A 150 14.25 -10.44 8.43
N ASN A 151 15.19 -11.27 8.88
CA ASN A 151 16.61 -11.09 8.63
C ASN A 151 17.18 -12.28 7.85
N ASP A 152 17.31 -12.12 6.55
CA ASP A 152 17.90 -13.11 5.66
C ASP A 152 18.96 -12.46 4.75
N PRO A 153 20.16 -13.08 4.58
CA PRO A 153 21.20 -12.54 3.73
C PRO A 153 20.80 -12.44 2.25
N THR A 154 20.03 -13.40 1.74
CA THR A 154 19.59 -13.42 0.35
C THR A 154 18.60 -12.30 0.10
N ASP A 155 17.62 -12.09 0.98
CA ASP A 155 16.69 -10.98 0.88
C ASP A 155 17.41 -9.62 0.91
N ARG A 156 18.45 -9.47 1.72
CA ARG A 156 19.25 -8.24 1.74
C ARG A 156 19.97 -7.97 0.42
N LEU A 157 20.43 -9.00 -0.26
CA LEU A 157 21.19 -8.86 -1.51
C LEU A 157 20.31 -8.77 -2.74
N ASP A 158 19.10 -9.35 -2.70
CA ASP A 158 18.26 -9.56 -3.87
C ASP A 158 16.76 -9.38 -3.62
N GLY A 159 16.36 -8.91 -2.43
CA GLY A 159 14.94 -8.73 -2.06
C GLY A 159 14.31 -7.46 -2.60
N GLY A 160 15.09 -6.49 -3.05
CA GLY A 160 14.61 -5.25 -3.65
C GLY A 160 14.16 -5.44 -5.10
N LEU A 161 13.33 -4.51 -5.59
CA LEU A 161 12.83 -4.50 -6.96
C LEU A 161 12.93 -3.10 -7.54
N ASP A 162 13.62 -2.95 -8.66
CA ASP A 162 13.75 -1.68 -9.39
C ASP A 162 12.51 -1.43 -10.26
N VAL A 163 11.41 -1.10 -9.60
CA VAL A 163 10.13 -0.76 -10.23
C VAL A 163 9.80 0.69 -9.96
N THR A 164 9.39 1.40 -11.00
CA THR A 164 8.89 2.78 -10.95
C THR A 164 7.40 2.77 -11.23
N VAL A 165 6.64 3.52 -10.44
CA VAL A 165 5.17 3.65 -10.59
C VAL A 165 4.83 5.13 -10.76
N ASP A 166 4.11 5.44 -11.83
CA ASP A 166 3.64 6.79 -12.14
C ASP A 166 2.13 6.91 -11.89
N VAL A 167 1.72 8.04 -11.35
CA VAL A 167 0.31 8.41 -11.21
C VAL A 167 -0.02 9.57 -12.13
N TYR A 168 -0.99 9.36 -12.99
CA TYR A 168 -1.54 10.38 -13.87
C TYR A 168 -2.97 10.72 -13.49
N LEU A 169 -3.30 12.00 -13.52
CA LEU A 169 -4.66 12.51 -13.32
C LEU A 169 -5.20 13.08 -14.63
N LEU A 170 -6.39 12.65 -15.00
CA LEU A 170 -7.17 13.22 -16.07
C LEU A 170 -8.56 13.59 -15.54
N SER A 171 -8.80 14.88 -15.30
CA SER A 171 -10.10 15.36 -14.85
C SER A 171 -11.11 15.44 -16.00
N GLU A 172 -12.41 15.54 -15.66
CA GLU A 172 -13.47 15.75 -16.65
C GLU A 172 -13.22 17.01 -17.47
N ARG A 173 -12.82 18.11 -16.81
CA ARG A 173 -12.48 19.35 -17.49
C ARG A 173 -11.31 19.18 -18.46
N MET A 174 -10.24 18.50 -18.04
CA MET A 174 -9.11 18.23 -18.93
C MET A 174 -9.53 17.42 -20.15
N ARG A 175 -10.42 16.43 -19.98
CA ARG A 175 -10.97 15.67 -21.11
C ARG A 175 -11.78 16.56 -22.05
N ALA A 176 -12.62 17.42 -21.50
CA ALA A 176 -13.43 18.36 -22.29
C ALA A 176 -12.56 19.36 -23.07
N ASP A 177 -11.44 19.78 -22.49
CA ASP A 177 -10.48 20.70 -23.08
C ASP A 177 -9.47 19.99 -24.01
N GLY A 178 -9.55 18.67 -24.19
CA GLY A 178 -8.64 17.86 -25.03
C GLY A 178 -7.21 17.78 -24.50
N LEU A 179 -7.01 17.92 -23.20
CA LEU A 179 -5.70 17.87 -22.57
C LEU A 179 -5.28 16.43 -22.23
N ASP A 180 -3.97 16.19 -22.28
CA ASP A 180 -3.38 14.93 -21.87
C ASP A 180 -3.43 14.72 -20.35
N PRO A 181 -3.40 13.46 -19.86
CA PRO A 181 -3.25 13.16 -18.44
C PRO A 181 -2.00 13.80 -17.84
N ALA A 182 -2.16 14.51 -16.73
CA ALA A 182 -1.05 15.17 -16.06
C ALA A 182 -0.38 14.23 -15.04
N LEU A 183 0.94 14.05 -15.14
CA LEU A 183 1.72 13.33 -14.14
C LEU A 183 1.59 14.06 -12.79
N ARG A 184 1.18 13.34 -11.75
CA ARG A 184 1.04 13.84 -10.37
C ARG A 184 2.21 13.43 -9.49
N SER A 185 2.63 12.17 -9.61
CA SER A 185 3.76 11.66 -8.84
C SER A 185 4.42 10.48 -9.53
N ARG A 186 5.66 10.20 -9.12
CA ARG A 186 6.47 9.06 -9.55
C ARG A 186 7.12 8.41 -8.35
N GLY A 187 6.60 7.27 -7.94
CA GLY A 187 7.13 6.48 -6.84
C GLY A 187 8.19 5.46 -7.30
N TYR A 188 9.12 5.16 -6.42
CA TYR A 188 10.19 4.20 -6.68
C TYR A 188 10.10 3.05 -5.68
N PHE A 189 9.60 1.90 -6.09
CA PHE A 189 9.41 0.76 -5.21
C PHE A 189 10.71 0.25 -4.59
N ARG A 190 11.84 0.40 -5.29
CA ARG A 190 13.18 0.12 -4.76
C ARG A 190 13.54 0.86 -3.48
N LYS A 191 12.82 1.95 -3.13
CA LYS A 191 13.01 2.72 -1.90
C LYS A 191 12.15 2.22 -0.75
N ASN A 192 11.29 1.24 -0.96
CA ASN A 192 10.44 0.69 0.10
C ASN A 192 11.30 0.13 1.22
N TYR A 193 10.91 0.46 2.46
CA TYR A 193 11.63 0.05 3.66
C TYR A 193 11.60 -1.46 3.89
N TRP A 194 10.50 -2.11 3.50
CA TRP A 194 10.29 -3.55 3.57
C TRP A 194 10.20 -4.16 2.18
N THR A 195 10.84 -5.31 1.99
CA THR A 195 10.66 -6.09 0.77
C THR A 195 9.32 -6.81 0.75
N VAL A 196 8.81 -7.16 -0.42
CA VAL A 196 7.57 -7.96 -0.52
C VAL A 196 7.72 -9.33 0.16
N PHE A 197 8.93 -9.86 0.20
CA PHE A 197 9.23 -11.14 0.85
C PHE A 197 9.18 -11.02 2.38
N GLN A 198 9.72 -9.92 2.94
CA GLN A 198 9.59 -9.61 4.36
C GLN A 198 8.13 -9.41 4.77
N MET A 199 7.31 -8.76 3.93
CA MET A 199 5.87 -8.60 4.17
C MET A 199 5.18 -9.97 4.25
N MET A 200 5.45 -10.89 3.30
CA MET A 200 4.90 -12.24 3.32
C MET A 200 5.34 -13.02 4.56
N ALA A 201 6.64 -13.05 4.85
CA ALA A 201 7.18 -13.77 6.01
C ALA A 201 6.60 -13.23 7.32
N HIS A 202 6.45 -11.90 7.44
CA HIS A 202 5.83 -11.31 8.62
C HIS A 202 4.35 -11.68 8.73
N HIS A 203 3.60 -11.63 7.64
CA HIS A 203 2.16 -11.93 7.62
C HIS A 203 1.84 -13.36 8.03
N ALA A 204 2.71 -14.31 7.66
CA ALA A 204 2.58 -15.72 8.01
C ALA A 204 3.32 -16.12 9.30
N SER A 205 4.03 -15.19 9.96
CA SER A 205 4.91 -15.51 11.10
C SER A 205 4.20 -16.11 12.30
N ASN A 206 2.92 -15.82 12.49
CA ASN A 206 2.08 -16.38 13.56
C ASN A 206 1.40 -17.70 13.16
N GLY A 207 1.71 -18.25 11.97
CA GLY A 207 1.07 -19.45 11.45
C GLY A 207 -0.25 -19.21 10.70
N CYS A 208 -0.58 -17.93 10.42
CA CYS A 208 -1.69 -17.62 9.51
C CYS A 208 -1.41 -18.27 8.14
N ASN A 209 -2.38 -19.02 7.62
CA ASN A 209 -2.23 -19.64 6.31
C ASN A 209 -2.56 -18.64 5.21
N LEU A 210 -1.59 -18.45 4.32
CA LEU A 210 -1.83 -17.83 3.02
C LEU A 210 -2.26 -18.91 2.04
N GLN A 211 -3.10 -18.55 1.08
CA GLN A 211 -3.60 -19.44 0.04
C GLN A 211 -3.17 -18.95 -1.34
N THR A 212 -3.08 -19.88 -2.29
CA THR A 212 -2.85 -19.53 -3.69
C THR A 212 -3.94 -18.55 -4.17
N GLY A 213 -3.52 -17.43 -4.72
CA GLY A 213 -4.40 -16.35 -5.17
C GLY A 213 -4.68 -15.27 -4.13
N ASP A 214 -4.25 -15.42 -2.88
CA ASP A 214 -4.29 -14.32 -1.92
C ASP A 214 -3.47 -13.13 -2.45
N LEU A 215 -4.02 -11.94 -2.24
CA LEU A 215 -3.42 -10.67 -2.63
C LEU A 215 -3.13 -9.82 -1.41
N TYR A 216 -1.92 -9.28 -1.32
CA TYR A 216 -1.61 -8.23 -0.35
C TYR A 216 -1.00 -7.00 -1.03
N GLY A 217 -1.32 -5.82 -0.51
CA GLY A 217 -0.77 -4.55 -0.96
C GLY A 217 0.49 -4.18 -0.20
N SER A 218 1.38 -3.46 -0.86
CA SER A 218 2.65 -3.00 -0.28
C SER A 218 2.49 -1.87 0.74
N GLY A 219 1.31 -1.27 0.83
CA GLY A 219 1.18 0.08 1.36
C GLY A 219 1.62 1.13 0.32
N THR A 220 1.23 2.36 0.56
CA THR A 220 1.49 3.48 -0.36
C THR A 220 2.97 3.62 -0.68
N VAL A 221 3.33 3.60 -1.95
CA VAL A 221 4.70 3.80 -2.43
C VAL A 221 4.99 5.30 -2.46
N SER A 222 5.64 5.79 -1.41
CA SER A 222 5.96 7.22 -1.26
C SER A 222 7.44 7.42 -0.99
N GLY A 223 7.99 8.49 -1.56
CA GLY A 223 9.35 8.94 -1.32
C GLY A 223 9.40 10.28 -0.57
N PRO A 224 10.60 10.82 -0.32
CA PRO A 224 10.78 12.00 0.51
C PRO A 224 10.40 13.33 -0.19
N SER A 225 10.39 13.38 -1.51
CA SER A 225 10.02 14.59 -2.26
C SER A 225 8.53 14.60 -2.60
N ARG A 226 7.99 15.79 -2.87
CA ARG A 226 6.58 15.96 -3.22
C ARG A 226 6.20 15.20 -4.48
N GLU A 227 7.11 15.12 -5.42
CA GLU A 227 6.94 14.42 -6.71
C GLU A 227 6.93 12.89 -6.54
N GLU A 228 7.38 12.38 -5.38
CA GLU A 228 7.41 10.96 -5.06
C GLU A 228 6.27 10.54 -4.12
N MET A 229 5.36 11.44 -3.75
CA MET A 229 4.25 11.13 -2.83
C MET A 229 3.18 10.29 -3.51
N GLY A 230 2.78 9.19 -2.88
CA GLY A 230 1.93 8.15 -3.45
C GLY A 230 0.43 8.38 -3.33
N CYS A 231 -0.03 9.48 -2.70
CA CYS A 231 -1.44 9.80 -2.55
C CYS A 231 -1.69 11.30 -2.47
N LEU A 232 -2.96 11.73 -2.68
CA LEU A 232 -3.33 13.15 -2.61
C LEU A 232 -3.20 13.71 -1.19
N LEU A 233 -3.46 12.89 -0.18
CA LEU A 233 -3.31 13.32 1.22
C LEU A 233 -1.91 13.87 1.50
N GLU A 234 -0.88 13.20 0.97
CA GLU A 234 0.51 13.63 1.11
C GLU A 234 0.81 14.84 0.22
N ILE A 235 0.47 14.76 -1.07
CA ILE A 235 0.73 15.81 -2.07
C ILE A 235 0.13 17.14 -1.67
N THR A 236 -1.08 17.14 -1.08
CA THR A 236 -1.82 18.36 -0.71
C THR A 236 -1.61 18.76 0.75
N ASP A 237 -0.72 18.08 1.49
CA ASP A 237 -0.62 18.25 2.94
C ASP A 237 -2.01 18.29 3.62
N ARG A 238 -2.80 17.23 3.34
CA ARG A 238 -4.19 17.05 3.84
C ARG A 238 -5.18 18.11 3.38
N GLY A 239 -4.96 18.67 2.20
CA GLY A 239 -5.79 19.73 1.65
C GLY A 239 -5.39 21.15 2.11
N ALA A 240 -4.28 21.30 2.82
CA ALA A 240 -3.74 22.61 3.20
C ALA A 240 -3.04 23.30 2.01
N LEU A 241 -2.55 22.52 1.06
CA LEU A 241 -1.94 23.00 -0.19
C LEU A 241 -2.88 22.70 -1.36
N THR A 242 -3.26 23.70 -2.13
CA THR A 242 -4.04 23.60 -3.38
C THR A 242 -3.15 23.53 -4.60
#